data_4994a5a4d1a6e0ddce6c4e1f746c7a08
#
_entry.id   4994a5a4d1a6e0ddce6c4e1f746c7a08
#
_cell.length_a   1.000
_cell.length_b   1.000
_cell.length_c   1.000
_cell.angle_alpha   90.00
_cell.angle_beta   90.00
_cell.angle_gamma   90.00
#
_symmetry.space_group_name_H-M   'P 1'
#
loop_
_entity.id
_entity.type
_entity.pdbx_description
1 polymer ?
#
loop_
_entity_poly.entity_id
_entity_poly.type
_entity_poly.pdbx_seq_one_letter_code
_entity_poly.pdbx_strand_id
1 'polypeptide(L)'
;DDSVYLNRENYKDRPVSNKNFSLDSILDTMQHTLRSNREPILYHRQHYNNVPPWILVKGLYMNTLVNFIRFQKKYVKEEMLHIIYGISPEVAALDSVKELFMSTLFISLDYRNMAAHGGRTYNFAPHSKLRLNNSLIKELSTVLDCPVLTQKTCNINQLFYLLRLFRLEPLHLNMLTA
;
A
#
# COMPACT_ATOMS: atom_id res chain seq x y z
N ASP A 1 13.05 16.12 10.46
CA ASP A 1 13.88 16.67 9.40
C ASP A 1 13.72 15.85 8.13
N ASP A 2 13.43 16.53 7.02
CA ASP A 2 13.17 15.94 5.70
C ASP A 2 14.35 15.10 5.23
N SER A 3 15.57 15.50 5.55
CA SER A 3 16.80 14.80 5.17
C SER A 3 16.87 13.38 5.74
N VAL A 4 16.23 13.12 6.87
CA VAL A 4 16.26 11.80 7.53
C VAL A 4 15.46 10.78 6.73
N TYR A 5 14.22 11.09 6.37
CA TYR A 5 13.37 10.13 5.67
C TYR A 5 13.61 10.09 4.15
N LEU A 6 14.35 11.05 3.59
CA LEU A 6 14.82 10.99 2.21
C LEU A 6 16.18 10.30 2.06
N ASN A 7 16.85 9.97 3.16
CA ASN A 7 18.13 9.27 3.09
C ASN A 7 17.93 7.86 2.52
N ARG A 8 18.58 7.59 1.38
CA ARG A 8 18.53 6.32 0.64
C ARG A 8 18.89 5.11 1.50
N GLU A 9 19.78 5.27 2.46
CA GLU A 9 20.23 4.21 3.38
C GLU A 9 19.11 3.68 4.28
N ASN A 10 18.02 4.44 4.48
CA ASN A 10 16.87 4.02 5.26
C ASN A 10 16.00 3.00 4.52
N TYR A 11 16.26 2.73 3.26
CA TYR A 11 15.46 1.85 2.40
C TYR A 11 16.23 0.64 1.92
N LYS A 12 15.51 -0.37 1.48
CA LYS A 12 16.08 -1.55 0.84
C LYS A 12 15.91 -1.45 -0.66
N ASP A 13 17.02 -1.24 -1.38
CA ASP A 13 17.00 -1.28 -2.84
C ASP A 13 16.61 -2.67 -3.36
N ARG A 14 15.81 -2.67 -4.41
CA ARG A 14 15.31 -3.89 -5.06
C ARG A 14 15.27 -3.69 -6.57
N PRO A 15 15.60 -4.70 -7.36
CA PRO A 15 15.46 -4.60 -8.79
C PRO A 15 13.99 -4.39 -9.18
N VAL A 16 13.77 -3.48 -10.11
CA VAL A 16 12.45 -3.17 -10.67
C VAL A 16 12.52 -3.27 -12.19
N SER A 17 11.47 -3.79 -12.80
CA SER A 17 11.39 -3.90 -14.26
C SER A 17 11.27 -2.54 -14.94
N ASN A 18 10.62 -1.59 -14.29
CA ASN A 18 10.45 -0.23 -14.79
C ASN A 18 11.26 0.75 -13.95
N LYS A 19 12.24 1.41 -14.56
CA LYS A 19 13.14 2.37 -13.90
C LYS A 19 12.40 3.56 -13.27
N ASN A 20 11.22 3.93 -13.78
CA ASN A 20 10.38 4.99 -13.19
C ASN A 20 9.88 4.64 -11.78
N PHE A 21 9.99 3.38 -11.37
CA PHE A 21 9.65 2.89 -10.03
C PHE A 21 10.87 2.37 -9.27
N SER A 22 12.08 2.81 -9.65
CA SER A 22 13.29 2.58 -8.86
C SER A 22 13.25 3.37 -7.56
N LEU A 23 14.05 2.98 -6.58
CA LEU A 23 14.15 3.70 -5.31
C LEU A 23 14.55 5.16 -5.55
N ASP A 24 15.54 5.40 -6.40
CA ASP A 24 16.00 6.76 -6.70
C ASP A 24 14.90 7.61 -7.32
N SER A 25 14.15 7.07 -8.30
CA SER A 25 13.01 7.79 -8.90
C SER A 25 11.89 8.09 -7.89
N ILE A 26 11.65 7.20 -6.93
CA ILE A 26 10.67 7.43 -5.87
C ILE A 26 11.15 8.54 -4.92
N LEU A 27 12.41 8.50 -4.50
CA LEU A 27 12.99 9.52 -3.64
C LEU A 27 13.04 10.90 -4.33
N ASP A 28 13.37 10.96 -5.61
CA ASP A 28 13.32 12.19 -6.42
C ASP A 28 11.89 12.75 -6.49
N THR A 29 10.90 11.87 -6.70
CA THR A 29 9.48 12.28 -6.70
C THR A 29 9.06 12.84 -5.34
N MET A 30 9.50 12.21 -4.24
CA MET A 30 9.22 12.69 -2.89
C MET A 30 9.89 14.06 -2.66
N GLN A 31 11.15 14.23 -3.06
CA GLN A 31 11.87 15.49 -2.94
C GLN A 31 11.21 16.60 -3.77
N HIS A 32 10.79 16.29 -5.00
CA HIS A 32 10.04 17.24 -5.82
C HIS A 32 8.70 17.62 -5.17
N THR A 33 8.00 16.66 -4.57
CA THR A 33 6.74 16.90 -3.87
C THR A 33 6.94 17.82 -2.67
N LEU A 34 8.01 17.66 -1.90
CA LEU A 34 8.37 18.54 -0.78
C LEU A 34 8.60 20.00 -1.20
N ARG A 35 9.06 20.21 -2.43
CA ARG A 35 9.28 21.56 -2.99
C ARG A 35 8.02 22.13 -3.63
N SER A 36 6.94 21.39 -3.71
CA SER A 36 5.70 21.84 -4.35
C SER A 36 5.05 22.99 -3.58
N ASN A 37 4.30 23.83 -4.31
CA ASN A 37 3.49 24.88 -3.71
C ASN A 37 2.06 24.43 -3.39
N ARG A 38 1.85 23.13 -3.20
CA ARG A 38 0.53 22.56 -2.86
C ARG A 38 0.33 22.51 -1.36
N GLU A 39 -0.85 22.85 -0.91
CA GLU A 39 -1.26 22.62 0.47
C GLU A 39 -1.49 21.12 0.74
N PRO A 40 -1.17 20.61 1.92
CA PRO A 40 -0.65 21.30 3.12
C PRO A 40 0.89 21.43 3.19
N ILE A 41 1.61 21.00 2.16
CA ILE A 41 3.09 20.97 2.16
C ILE A 41 3.66 22.40 2.22
N LEU A 42 3.09 23.31 1.43
CA LEU A 42 3.51 24.72 1.42
C LEU A 42 3.39 25.34 2.82
N TYR A 43 2.24 25.14 3.48
CA TYR A 43 2.00 25.65 4.83
C TYR A 43 3.06 25.16 5.83
N HIS A 44 3.30 23.84 5.87
CA HIS A 44 4.27 23.25 6.79
C HIS A 44 5.70 23.75 6.55
N ARG A 45 6.08 23.87 5.26
CA ARG A 45 7.40 24.40 4.90
C ARG A 45 7.58 25.85 5.32
N GLN A 46 6.56 26.70 5.14
CA GLN A 46 6.64 28.12 5.47
C GLN A 46 6.59 28.42 6.97
N HIS A 47 5.78 27.68 7.73
CA HIS A 47 5.56 27.96 9.15
C HIS A 47 6.46 27.18 10.09
N TYR A 48 6.87 25.98 9.70
CA TYR A 48 7.66 25.08 10.55
C TYR A 48 9.06 24.78 10.00
N ASN A 49 9.38 25.26 8.81
CA ASN A 49 10.62 24.94 8.07
C ASN A 49 10.92 23.43 8.05
N ASN A 50 9.88 22.61 8.12
CA ASN A 50 9.94 21.14 8.12
C ASN A 50 8.61 20.58 7.65
N VAL A 51 8.66 19.54 6.81
CA VAL A 51 7.47 18.82 6.35
C VAL A 51 7.50 17.41 6.94
N PRO A 52 6.62 17.10 7.91
CA PRO A 52 6.56 15.75 8.47
C PRO A 52 6.20 14.69 7.43
N PRO A 53 6.65 13.42 7.59
CA PRO A 53 6.38 12.35 6.61
C PRO A 53 4.89 12.16 6.31
N TRP A 54 4.01 12.27 7.30
CA TRP A 54 2.55 12.13 7.12
C TRP A 54 1.91 13.26 6.31
N ILE A 55 2.54 14.44 6.26
CA ILE A 55 2.12 15.54 5.37
C ILE A 55 2.61 15.29 3.96
N LEU A 56 3.87 14.85 3.79
CA LEU A 56 4.41 14.48 2.49
C LEU A 56 3.54 13.42 1.80
N VAL A 57 3.18 12.36 2.54
CA VAL A 57 2.37 11.24 2.02
C VAL A 57 1.04 11.72 1.43
N LYS A 58 0.41 12.76 1.98
CA LYS A 58 -0.82 13.36 1.42
C LYS A 58 -0.61 14.00 0.05
N GLY A 59 0.60 14.44 -0.27
CA GLY A 59 0.96 15.01 -1.57
C GLY A 59 1.38 13.98 -2.62
N LEU A 60 1.58 12.71 -2.24
CA LEU A 60 2.03 11.66 -3.14
C LEU A 60 0.86 11.01 -3.90
N TYR A 61 1.12 10.64 -5.15
CA TYR A 61 0.21 9.74 -5.86
C TYR A 61 0.25 8.33 -5.24
N MET A 62 -0.89 7.63 -5.26
CA MET A 62 -1.00 6.28 -4.69
C MET A 62 0.04 5.31 -5.28
N ASN A 63 0.36 5.43 -6.55
CA ASN A 63 1.40 4.62 -7.19
C ASN A 63 2.78 4.85 -6.56
N THR A 64 3.16 6.10 -6.32
CA THR A 64 4.42 6.45 -5.62
C THR A 64 4.42 5.89 -4.20
N LEU A 65 3.30 6.03 -3.48
CA LEU A 65 3.16 5.53 -2.12
C LEU A 65 3.28 3.99 -2.04
N VAL A 66 2.60 3.25 -2.90
CA VAL A 66 2.68 1.77 -2.93
C VAL A 66 4.10 1.31 -3.22
N ASN A 67 4.79 1.95 -4.18
CA ASN A 67 6.19 1.62 -4.47
C ASN A 67 7.13 2.06 -3.33
N PHE A 68 6.87 3.19 -2.67
CA PHE A 68 7.62 3.61 -1.48
C PHE A 68 7.52 2.57 -0.35
N ILE A 69 6.33 2.04 -0.07
CA ILE A 69 6.12 0.93 0.89
C ILE A 69 6.92 -0.31 0.48
N ARG A 70 6.99 -0.61 -0.82
CA ARG A 70 7.77 -1.74 -1.34
C ARG A 70 9.25 -1.68 -0.97
N PHE A 71 9.84 -0.48 -0.91
CA PHE A 71 11.25 -0.27 -0.58
C PHE A 71 11.55 -0.19 0.91
N GLN A 72 10.55 -0.21 1.78
CA GLN A 72 10.79 -0.22 3.23
C GLN A 72 11.63 -1.43 3.66
N LYS A 73 12.47 -1.24 4.67
CA LYS A 73 13.23 -2.32 5.31
C LYS A 73 12.28 -3.38 5.89
N LYS A 74 12.80 -4.58 6.08
CA LYS A 74 12.02 -5.72 6.54
C LYS A 74 11.28 -5.42 7.85
N TYR A 75 11.98 -4.92 8.86
CA TYR A 75 11.41 -4.62 10.17
C TYR A 75 10.31 -3.56 10.12
N VAL A 76 10.47 -2.52 9.25
CA VAL A 76 9.43 -1.49 9.07
C VAL A 76 8.14 -2.09 8.50
N LYS A 77 8.27 -2.99 7.52
CA LYS A 77 7.09 -3.68 6.96
C LYS A 77 6.43 -4.61 7.97
N GLU A 78 7.20 -5.30 8.77
CA GLU A 78 6.68 -6.19 9.81
C GLU A 78 5.91 -5.39 10.87
N GLU A 79 6.43 -4.26 11.31
CA GLU A 79 5.73 -3.34 12.22
C GLU A 79 4.45 -2.78 11.58
N MET A 80 4.51 -2.34 10.33
CA MET A 80 3.31 -1.90 9.60
C MET A 80 2.23 -2.99 9.55
N LEU A 81 2.61 -4.24 9.28
CA LEU A 81 1.67 -5.36 9.19
C LEU A 81 1.09 -5.74 10.55
N HIS A 82 1.92 -5.70 11.60
CA HIS A 82 1.47 -5.87 12.99
C HIS A 82 0.35 -4.88 13.33
N ILE A 83 0.56 -3.60 13.02
CA ILE A 83 -0.42 -2.54 13.29
C ILE A 83 -1.66 -2.66 12.38
N ILE A 84 -1.46 -2.77 11.06
CA ILE A 84 -2.56 -2.73 10.08
C ILE A 84 -3.49 -3.92 10.20
N TYR A 85 -2.96 -5.12 10.44
CA TYR A 85 -3.76 -6.33 10.56
C TYR A 85 -4.13 -6.68 12.02
N GLY A 86 -3.49 -6.05 13.01
CA GLY A 86 -3.64 -6.38 14.42
C GLY A 86 -3.22 -7.82 14.74
N ILE A 87 -2.17 -8.30 14.10
CA ILE A 87 -1.59 -9.65 14.26
C ILE A 87 -0.32 -9.60 15.08
N SER A 88 0.12 -10.74 15.62
CA SER A 88 1.38 -10.79 16.38
C SER A 88 2.60 -10.50 15.48
N PRO A 89 3.72 -10.00 16.05
CA PRO A 89 4.95 -9.74 15.29
C PRO A 89 5.48 -10.98 14.55
N GLU A 90 5.34 -12.18 15.13
CA GLU A 90 5.76 -13.45 14.52
C GLU A 90 4.97 -13.74 13.25
N VAL A 91 3.66 -13.49 13.27
CA VAL A 91 2.79 -13.66 12.10
C VAL A 91 3.08 -12.58 11.06
N ALA A 92 3.30 -11.33 11.48
CA ALA A 92 3.69 -10.24 10.59
C ALA A 92 5.03 -10.49 9.88
N ALA A 93 5.93 -11.27 10.49
CA ALA A 93 7.21 -11.66 9.92
C ALA A 93 7.13 -12.70 8.79
N LEU A 94 5.97 -13.36 8.61
CA LEU A 94 5.78 -14.37 7.57
C LEU A 94 5.81 -13.73 6.17
N ASP A 95 6.53 -14.36 5.25
CA ASP A 95 6.62 -13.85 3.87
C ASP A 95 5.28 -13.92 3.14
N SER A 96 4.42 -14.90 3.48
CA SER A 96 3.06 -15.02 2.97
C SER A 96 2.19 -13.80 3.33
N VAL A 97 2.31 -13.27 4.54
CA VAL A 97 1.58 -12.08 4.99
C VAL A 97 2.07 -10.83 4.25
N LYS A 98 3.40 -10.67 4.14
CA LYS A 98 4.02 -9.56 3.38
C LYS A 98 3.59 -9.59 1.90
N GLU A 99 3.56 -10.77 1.29
CA GLU A 99 3.14 -10.96 -0.09
C GLU A 99 1.65 -10.63 -0.29
N LEU A 100 0.79 -11.10 0.61
CA LEU A 100 -0.65 -10.79 0.59
C LEU A 100 -0.87 -9.27 0.67
N PHE A 101 -0.23 -8.61 1.61
CA PHE A 101 -0.33 -7.16 1.79
C PHE A 101 0.07 -6.39 0.52
N MET A 102 1.26 -6.69 -0.03
CA MET A 102 1.72 -6.02 -1.24
C MET A 102 0.81 -6.31 -2.45
N SER A 103 0.32 -7.54 -2.59
CA SER A 103 -0.63 -7.88 -3.64
C SER A 103 -1.93 -7.10 -3.50
N THR A 104 -2.47 -6.99 -2.28
CA THR A 104 -3.67 -6.20 -1.97
C THR A 104 -3.48 -4.73 -2.36
N LEU A 105 -2.33 -4.13 -2.03
CA LEU A 105 -2.04 -2.73 -2.38
C LEU A 105 -1.96 -2.52 -3.89
N PHE A 106 -1.30 -3.41 -4.64
CA PHE A 106 -1.21 -3.30 -6.09
C PHE A 106 -2.56 -3.52 -6.79
N ILE A 107 -3.35 -4.47 -6.33
CA ILE A 107 -4.72 -4.69 -6.84
C ILE A 107 -5.59 -3.46 -6.55
N SER A 108 -5.50 -2.89 -5.34
CA SER A 108 -6.19 -1.65 -4.98
C SER A 108 -5.79 -0.48 -5.88
N LEU A 109 -4.51 -0.37 -6.21
CA LEU A 109 -4.00 0.63 -7.14
C LEU A 109 -4.59 0.48 -8.53
N ASP A 110 -4.70 -0.76 -9.05
CA ASP A 110 -5.31 -1.03 -10.35
C ASP A 110 -6.78 -0.63 -10.37
N TYR A 111 -7.57 -1.01 -9.36
CA TYR A 111 -8.97 -0.60 -9.22
C TYR A 111 -9.15 0.91 -9.08
N ARG A 112 -8.32 1.54 -8.25
CA ARG A 112 -8.33 3.00 -8.07
C ARG A 112 -8.04 3.71 -9.40
N ASN A 113 -7.06 3.25 -10.17
CA ASN A 113 -6.74 3.85 -11.46
C ASN A 113 -7.88 3.67 -12.46
N MET A 114 -8.48 2.47 -12.53
CA MET A 114 -9.65 2.23 -13.36
C MET A 114 -10.80 3.18 -13.00
N ALA A 115 -11.13 3.32 -11.72
CA ALA A 115 -12.19 4.21 -11.25
C ALA A 115 -11.86 5.70 -11.54
N ALA A 116 -10.63 6.13 -11.33
CA ALA A 116 -10.20 7.51 -11.56
C ALA A 116 -10.26 7.93 -13.03
N HIS A 117 -10.17 6.97 -13.95
CA HIS A 117 -10.31 7.20 -15.40
C HIS A 117 -11.75 6.97 -15.92
N GLY A 118 -12.73 6.88 -15.02
CA GLY A 118 -14.14 6.66 -15.39
C GLY A 118 -14.46 5.26 -15.91
N GLY A 119 -13.57 4.30 -15.69
CA GLY A 119 -13.77 2.91 -16.12
C GLY A 119 -14.75 2.14 -15.24
N ARG A 120 -15.32 1.08 -15.81
CA ARG A 120 -16.25 0.19 -15.10
C ARG A 120 -15.49 -0.78 -14.19
N THR A 121 -15.61 -0.62 -12.87
CA THR A 121 -14.88 -1.43 -11.89
C THR A 121 -15.48 -2.82 -11.67
N TYR A 122 -16.80 -3.01 -11.90
CA TYR A 122 -17.51 -4.25 -11.59
C TYR A 122 -17.12 -5.43 -12.49
N ASN A 123 -16.67 -5.18 -13.71
CA ASN A 123 -16.18 -6.21 -14.65
C ASN A 123 -14.69 -6.03 -15.00
N PHE A 124 -13.97 -5.23 -14.21
CA PHE A 124 -12.55 -5.01 -14.43
C PHE A 124 -11.72 -6.20 -13.91
N ALA A 125 -10.74 -6.61 -14.68
CA ALA A 125 -9.72 -7.56 -14.29
C ALA A 125 -8.40 -6.82 -14.04
N PRO A 126 -7.94 -6.74 -12.79
CA PRO A 126 -6.70 -6.04 -12.47
C PRO A 126 -5.49 -6.72 -13.11
N HIS A 127 -4.48 -5.93 -13.47
CA HIS A 127 -3.20 -6.45 -13.98
C HIS A 127 -2.42 -7.17 -12.88
N SER A 128 -2.48 -6.64 -11.67
CA SER A 128 -1.88 -7.24 -10.47
C SER A 128 -2.65 -8.47 -10.04
N LYS A 129 -1.92 -9.51 -9.64
CA LYS A 129 -2.51 -10.82 -9.34
C LYS A 129 -2.17 -11.25 -7.91
N LEU A 130 -3.11 -11.95 -7.29
CA LEU A 130 -2.84 -12.70 -6.08
C LEU A 130 -1.99 -13.93 -6.39
N ARG A 131 -1.01 -14.24 -5.56
CA ARG A 131 -0.24 -15.47 -5.63
C ARG A 131 -0.96 -16.57 -4.84
N LEU A 132 -1.73 -17.38 -5.55
CA LEU A 132 -2.67 -18.36 -4.97
C LEU A 132 -2.05 -19.61 -4.35
N ASN A 133 -0.77 -19.88 -4.56
CA ASN A 133 -0.03 -20.91 -3.83
C ASN A 133 0.32 -20.49 -2.38
N ASN A 134 -0.14 -19.34 -1.98
CA ASN A 134 -0.05 -18.88 -0.61
C ASN A 134 -1.11 -19.62 0.23
N SER A 135 -0.67 -20.46 1.16
CA SER A 135 -1.52 -21.22 2.09
C SER A 135 -2.45 -20.31 2.88
N LEU A 136 -1.98 -19.11 3.21
CA LEU A 136 -2.72 -18.10 3.94
C LEU A 136 -4.02 -17.69 3.22
N ILE A 137 -4.04 -17.63 1.90
CA ILE A 137 -5.26 -17.27 1.14
C ILE A 137 -6.35 -18.34 1.33
N LYS A 138 -5.96 -19.60 1.41
CA LYS A 138 -6.89 -20.71 1.65
C LYS A 138 -7.45 -20.66 3.07
N GLU A 139 -6.62 -20.38 4.06
CA GLU A 139 -7.03 -20.24 5.45
C GLU A 139 -7.92 -19.01 5.67
N LEU A 140 -7.58 -17.88 5.05
CA LEU A 140 -8.37 -16.66 5.10
C LEU A 140 -9.76 -16.82 4.50
N SER A 141 -9.90 -17.62 3.43
CA SER A 141 -11.22 -17.90 2.84
C SER A 141 -12.15 -18.62 3.81
N THR A 142 -11.60 -19.45 4.69
CA THR A 142 -12.34 -20.16 5.73
C THR A 142 -12.69 -19.25 6.91
N VAL A 143 -11.72 -18.43 7.36
CA VAL A 143 -11.90 -17.55 8.54
C VAL A 143 -12.84 -16.37 8.24
N LEU A 144 -12.85 -15.88 6.99
CA LEU A 144 -13.65 -14.71 6.59
C LEU A 144 -15.02 -15.08 6.04
N ASP A 145 -15.37 -16.38 5.99
CA ASP A 145 -16.58 -16.89 5.29
C ASP A 145 -16.71 -16.30 3.88
N CYS A 146 -15.58 -16.21 3.21
CA CYS A 146 -15.42 -15.59 1.89
C CYS A 146 -15.37 -16.70 0.83
N PRO A 147 -16.07 -16.58 -0.30
CA PRO A 147 -15.87 -17.52 -1.40
C PRO A 147 -14.39 -17.59 -1.74
N VAL A 148 -13.86 -18.81 -1.82
CA VAL A 148 -12.44 -19.07 -2.01
C VAL A 148 -11.87 -18.14 -3.08
N LEU A 149 -10.82 -17.39 -2.71
CA LEU A 149 -10.02 -16.59 -3.63
C LEU A 149 -9.26 -17.55 -4.57
N THR A 150 -10.00 -18.28 -5.42
CA THR A 150 -9.45 -19.35 -6.29
C THR A 150 -8.86 -18.80 -7.59
N GLN A 151 -9.13 -17.55 -7.92
CA GLN A 151 -8.74 -16.98 -9.20
C GLN A 151 -7.52 -16.06 -9.04
N LYS A 152 -6.59 -16.18 -9.98
CA LYS A 152 -5.43 -15.27 -10.07
C LYS A 152 -5.85 -13.81 -10.24
N THR A 153 -7.05 -13.56 -10.74
CA THR A 153 -7.64 -12.22 -10.88
C THR A 153 -8.63 -11.99 -9.75
N CYS A 154 -8.37 -10.96 -8.97
CA CYS A 154 -9.20 -10.55 -7.85
C CYS A 154 -10.33 -9.63 -8.37
N ASN A 155 -11.58 -10.05 -8.29
CA ASN A 155 -12.72 -9.16 -8.59
C ASN A 155 -12.92 -8.13 -7.45
N ILE A 156 -13.80 -7.15 -7.67
CA ILE A 156 -14.02 -6.05 -6.72
C ILE A 156 -14.49 -6.56 -5.34
N ASN A 157 -15.37 -7.57 -5.31
CA ASN A 157 -15.84 -8.12 -4.04
C ASN A 157 -14.71 -8.80 -3.26
N GLN A 158 -13.86 -9.56 -3.96
CA GLN A 158 -12.68 -10.18 -3.34
C GLN A 158 -11.70 -9.13 -2.81
N LEU A 159 -11.52 -8.00 -3.51
CA LEU A 159 -10.74 -6.89 -2.99
C LEU A 159 -11.33 -6.34 -1.69
N PHE A 160 -12.65 -6.18 -1.60
CA PHE A 160 -13.27 -5.75 -0.34
C PHE A 160 -13.00 -6.71 0.82
N TYR A 161 -13.03 -8.02 0.58
CA TYR A 161 -12.64 -8.99 1.62
C TYR A 161 -11.19 -8.83 2.07
N LEU A 162 -10.27 -8.59 1.14
CA LEU A 162 -8.86 -8.33 1.49
C LEU A 162 -8.69 -7.04 2.30
N LEU A 163 -9.43 -5.99 1.95
CA LEU A 163 -9.38 -4.71 2.68
C LEU A 163 -10.02 -4.81 4.08
N ARG A 164 -11.01 -5.70 4.29
CA ARG A 164 -11.58 -5.96 5.63
C ARG A 164 -10.58 -6.55 6.62
N LEU A 165 -9.46 -7.11 6.14
CA LEU A 165 -8.38 -7.55 7.02
C LEU A 165 -7.64 -6.38 7.68
N PHE A 166 -7.72 -5.18 7.12
CA PHE A 166 -7.13 -3.98 7.69
C PHE A 166 -7.94 -3.54 8.91
N ARG A 167 -7.39 -3.67 10.10
CA ARG A 167 -8.01 -3.25 11.36
C ARG A 167 -7.84 -1.74 11.62
N LEU A 168 -8.05 -0.93 10.61
CA LEU A 168 -8.09 0.51 10.75
C LEU A 168 -9.53 0.91 11.09
N GLU A 169 -9.78 1.40 12.29
CA GLU A 169 -11.12 1.72 12.81
C GLU A 169 -12.05 2.44 11.81
N PRO A 170 -11.63 3.49 11.08
CA PRO A 170 -12.50 4.16 10.11
C PRO A 170 -12.95 3.28 8.94
N LEU A 171 -12.08 2.35 8.50
CA LEU A 171 -12.40 1.41 7.43
C LEU A 171 -13.28 0.27 7.92
N HIS A 172 -13.10 -0.15 9.16
CA HIS A 172 -13.87 -1.24 9.76
C HIS A 172 -15.34 -0.87 9.96
N LEU A 173 -15.61 0.34 10.45
CA LEU A 173 -16.97 0.84 10.65
C LEU A 173 -17.74 1.00 9.33
N ASN A 174 -17.12 1.58 8.30
CA ASN A 174 -17.78 1.81 7.01
C ASN A 174 -18.02 0.53 6.19
N MET A 175 -17.25 -0.55 6.42
CA MET A 175 -17.44 -1.83 5.73
C MET A 175 -18.41 -2.77 6.43
N LEU A 176 -18.72 -2.54 7.72
CA LEU A 176 -19.73 -3.32 8.46
C LEU A 176 -21.16 -2.80 8.23
N THR A 177 -21.28 -1.56 7.73
CA THR A 177 -22.59 -0.90 7.49
C THR A 177 -22.99 -0.91 6.01
N ALA A 178 -22.18 -1.44 5.11
CA ALA A 178 -22.47 -1.60 3.69
C ALA A 178 -22.78 -3.05 3.35
#